data_a8e7187d564c3de7598bc188cb8b6324
#
_entry.id   a8e7187d564c3de7598bc188cb8b6324
#
_cell.length_a   1.000
_cell.length_b   1.000
_cell.length_c   1.000
_cell.angle_alpha   90.00
_cell.angle_beta   90.00
_cell.angle_gamma   90.00
#
_symmetry.space_group_name_H-M   'P 1'
#
loop_
_entity.id
_entity.type
_entity.pdbx_description
1 polymer ?
#
loop_
_entity_poly.entity_id
_entity_poly.type
_entity_poly.pdbx_seq_one_letter_code
_entity_poly.pdbx_strand_id
1 'polypeptide(L)'
;MIATRAPRQASILFLAIAAVSASGCQFFEPKDPGERIYRSQCASCHGIDGRGNTTRFMGNEWADLTDNSWRQFGDDGSIETVIREGVFGKMPARNDLTREEMRALLGYLRQLRG
;
A
#
# COMPACT_ATOMS: atom_id res chain seq x y z
N MET A 1 62.91 27.23 45.44
CA MET A 1 61.82 26.21 45.41
C MET A 1 60.66 26.80 44.66
N ILE A 2 60.60 26.55 43.39
CA ILE A 2 59.54 27.07 42.56
C ILE A 2 58.86 25.85 41.94
N ALA A 3 57.67 25.52 42.46
CA ALA A 3 56.86 24.43 41.95
C ALA A 3 56.10 24.93 40.71
N THR A 4 56.57 24.55 39.55
CA THR A 4 55.92 24.81 38.28
C THR A 4 54.73 23.83 38.15
N ARG A 5 53.59 24.39 38.35
CA ARG A 5 52.30 23.68 38.12
C ARG A 5 52.03 23.61 36.63
N ALA A 6 52.14 22.42 36.04
CA ALA A 6 51.76 22.18 34.67
C ALA A 6 50.24 22.25 34.52
N PRO A 7 49.71 22.89 33.51
CA PRO A 7 48.29 22.89 33.26
C PRO A 7 47.86 21.53 32.71
N ARG A 8 46.95 20.92 33.42
CA ARG A 8 46.21 19.77 32.92
C ARG A 8 45.32 20.24 31.76
N GLN A 9 45.83 20.11 30.57
CA GLN A 9 44.96 20.20 29.41
C GLN A 9 44.09 18.97 29.39
N ALA A 10 42.86 19.18 29.81
CA ALA A 10 41.81 18.23 29.60
C ALA A 10 41.55 18.12 28.10
N SER A 11 42.03 17.04 27.53
CA SER A 11 41.65 16.64 26.19
C SER A 11 40.15 16.32 26.18
N ILE A 12 39.39 17.33 25.80
CA ILE A 12 37.99 17.12 25.42
C ILE A 12 38.04 16.45 24.04
N LEU A 13 38.18 15.15 24.07
CA LEU A 13 38.10 14.37 22.88
C LEU A 13 36.63 14.42 22.42
N PHE A 14 36.44 15.10 21.33
CA PHE A 14 35.19 15.21 20.61
C PHE A 14 34.61 13.82 20.32
N LEU A 15 33.62 13.42 21.05
CA LEU A 15 32.72 12.39 20.61
C LEU A 15 31.81 13.03 19.54
N ALA A 16 32.31 13.06 18.32
CA ALA A 16 31.46 13.28 17.17
C ALA A 16 30.57 12.05 17.04
N ILE A 17 29.44 12.11 17.72
CA ILE A 17 28.34 11.18 17.46
C ILE A 17 27.87 11.54 16.06
N ALA A 18 28.34 10.78 15.09
CA ALA A 18 27.75 10.76 13.77
C ALA A 18 26.31 10.31 13.97
N ALA A 19 25.40 11.28 14.00
CA ALA A 19 23.99 11.00 13.82
C ALA A 19 23.84 10.42 12.42
N VAL A 20 23.92 9.11 12.33
CA VAL A 20 23.48 8.37 11.16
C VAL A 20 21.99 8.67 11.07
N SER A 21 21.68 9.68 10.27
CA SER A 21 20.34 9.92 9.81
C SER A 21 19.95 8.66 9.05
N ALA A 22 19.25 7.76 9.74
CA ALA A 22 18.49 6.72 9.10
C ALA A 22 17.43 7.45 8.27
N SER A 23 17.80 7.82 7.05
CA SER A 23 16.86 8.17 6.01
C SER A 23 16.08 6.89 5.74
N GLY A 24 15.14 6.59 6.63
CA GLY A 24 14.18 5.54 6.40
C GLY A 24 13.53 5.86 5.07
N CYS A 25 13.58 4.91 4.14
CA CYS A 25 12.73 4.94 2.99
C CYS A 25 11.32 5.14 3.52
N GLN A 26 10.84 6.36 3.46
CA GLN A 26 9.43 6.63 3.68
C GLN A 26 8.74 5.98 2.49
N PHE A 27 8.34 4.73 2.66
CA PHE A 27 7.39 4.12 1.75
C PHE A 27 6.21 5.08 1.71
N PHE A 28 5.95 5.61 0.52
CA PHE A 28 4.80 6.46 0.27
C PHE A 28 3.55 5.58 0.47
N GLU A 29 3.12 5.50 1.70
CA GLU A 29 1.87 4.80 2.01
C GLU A 29 0.73 5.65 1.49
N PRO A 30 -0.17 5.09 0.67
CA PRO A 30 -1.29 5.83 0.14
C PRO A 30 -2.12 6.44 1.27
N LYS A 31 -2.51 7.70 1.13
CA LYS A 31 -3.35 8.39 2.10
C LYS A 31 -4.79 7.88 2.08
N ASP A 32 -5.24 7.44 0.91
CA ASP A 32 -6.59 6.91 0.72
C ASP A 32 -6.70 5.50 1.33
N PRO A 33 -7.62 5.28 2.28
CA PRO A 33 -7.80 3.97 2.89
C PRO A 33 -8.20 2.88 1.89
N GLY A 34 -8.99 3.22 0.89
CA GLY A 34 -9.40 2.29 -0.18
C GLY A 34 -8.21 1.86 -1.03
N GLU A 35 -7.34 2.80 -1.37
CA GLU A 35 -6.11 2.50 -2.11
C GLU A 35 -5.18 1.57 -1.31
N ARG A 36 -5.04 1.79 0.00
CA ARG A 36 -4.23 0.90 0.84
C ARG A 36 -4.75 -0.53 0.83
N ILE A 37 -6.06 -0.69 1.00
CA ILE A 37 -6.70 -2.01 0.96
C ILE A 37 -6.50 -2.64 -0.41
N TYR A 38 -6.75 -1.88 -1.48
CA TYR A 38 -6.56 -2.35 -2.85
C TYR A 38 -5.12 -2.83 -3.10
N ARG A 39 -4.13 -2.02 -2.76
CA ARG A 39 -2.72 -2.36 -2.95
C ARG A 39 -2.29 -3.61 -2.20
N SER A 40 -2.80 -3.79 -0.99
CA SER A 40 -2.43 -4.92 -0.14
C SER A 40 -3.15 -6.23 -0.50
N GLN A 41 -4.39 -6.16 -1.00
CA GLN A 41 -5.24 -7.34 -1.13
C GLN A 41 -5.68 -7.65 -2.57
N CYS A 42 -5.66 -6.68 -3.46
CA CYS A 42 -6.22 -6.80 -4.81
C CYS A 42 -5.16 -6.68 -5.91
N ALA A 43 -4.17 -5.80 -5.72
CA ALA A 43 -3.22 -5.42 -6.75
C ALA A 43 -2.32 -6.58 -7.23
N SER A 44 -2.10 -7.60 -6.41
CA SER A 44 -1.32 -8.78 -6.81
C SER A 44 -1.93 -9.52 -8.01
N CYS A 45 -3.24 -9.43 -8.17
CA CYS A 45 -3.97 -10.03 -9.29
C CYS A 45 -4.42 -8.97 -10.30
N HIS A 46 -4.96 -7.85 -9.80
CA HIS A 46 -5.56 -6.81 -10.65
C HIS A 46 -4.56 -5.73 -11.13
N GLY A 47 -3.32 -5.77 -10.66
CA GLY A 47 -2.31 -4.75 -10.97
C GLY A 47 -2.48 -3.50 -10.10
N ILE A 48 -1.40 -2.74 -9.92
CA ILE A 48 -1.43 -1.48 -9.15
C ILE A 48 -2.31 -0.43 -9.82
N ASP A 49 -2.36 -0.44 -11.14
CA ASP A 49 -3.17 0.45 -11.98
C ASP A 49 -4.57 -0.11 -12.29
N GLY A 50 -4.90 -1.30 -11.79
CA GLY A 50 -6.18 -1.96 -12.02
C GLY A 50 -6.33 -2.65 -13.37
N ARG A 51 -5.29 -2.66 -14.22
CA ARG A 51 -5.37 -3.19 -15.60
C ARG A 51 -5.13 -4.69 -15.71
N GLY A 52 -4.87 -5.37 -14.61
CA GLY A 52 -4.64 -6.81 -14.62
C GLY A 52 -3.34 -7.27 -15.28
N ASN A 53 -2.43 -6.34 -15.58
CA ASN A 53 -1.14 -6.64 -16.20
C ASN A 53 -0.15 -7.20 -15.18
N THR A 54 -0.51 -8.31 -14.56
CA THR A 54 0.35 -9.05 -13.64
C THR A 54 0.86 -10.31 -14.31
N THR A 55 1.97 -10.84 -13.83
CA THR A 55 2.56 -12.07 -14.39
C THR A 55 1.55 -13.22 -14.44
N ARG A 56 0.64 -13.28 -13.48
CA ARG A 56 -0.34 -14.36 -13.37
C ARG A 56 -1.57 -14.17 -14.26
N PHE A 57 -1.96 -12.91 -14.52
CA PHE A 57 -3.25 -12.60 -15.16
C PHE A 57 -3.12 -11.77 -16.44
N MET A 58 -1.91 -11.65 -16.98
CA MET A 58 -1.66 -10.95 -18.24
C MET A 58 -2.54 -11.52 -19.35
N GLY A 59 -3.31 -10.65 -19.98
CA GLY A 59 -4.25 -11.04 -21.05
C GLY A 59 -5.61 -11.55 -20.57
N ASN A 60 -5.88 -11.57 -19.27
CA ASN A 60 -7.18 -11.90 -18.74
C ASN A 60 -8.06 -10.66 -18.61
N GLU A 61 -9.06 -10.55 -19.46
CA GLU A 61 -9.97 -9.39 -19.49
C GLU A 61 -10.67 -9.12 -18.17
N TRP A 62 -11.03 -10.16 -17.41
CA TRP A 62 -11.69 -9.98 -16.10
C TRP A 62 -10.73 -9.61 -14.95
N ALA A 63 -9.43 -9.58 -15.18
CA ALA A 63 -8.48 -9.01 -14.23
C ALA A 63 -8.38 -7.49 -14.40
N ASP A 64 -8.81 -6.94 -15.54
CA ASP A 64 -8.83 -5.50 -15.81
C ASP A 64 -10.06 -4.85 -15.18
N LEU A 65 -9.83 -3.98 -14.20
CA LEU A 65 -10.88 -3.24 -13.50
C LEU A 65 -11.08 -1.83 -14.07
N THR A 66 -10.34 -1.46 -15.10
CA THR A 66 -10.42 -0.13 -15.73
C THR A 66 -11.33 -0.11 -16.94
N ASP A 67 -11.58 -1.27 -17.54
CA ASP A 67 -12.48 -1.39 -18.68
C ASP A 67 -13.97 -1.32 -18.26
N ASN A 68 -14.85 -1.31 -19.25
CA ASN A 68 -16.26 -1.22 -19.03
C ASN A 68 -16.95 -2.57 -18.84
N SER A 69 -16.24 -3.67 -18.98
CA SER A 69 -16.84 -5.02 -18.99
C SER A 69 -17.53 -5.36 -17.67
N TRP A 70 -16.91 -4.98 -16.56
CA TRP A 70 -17.46 -5.21 -15.23
C TRP A 70 -18.48 -4.15 -14.76
N ARG A 71 -18.62 -3.04 -15.49
CA ARG A 71 -19.72 -2.09 -15.27
C ARG A 71 -21.11 -2.71 -15.48
N GLN A 72 -21.18 -3.80 -16.22
CA GLN A 72 -22.43 -4.55 -16.41
C GLN A 72 -22.93 -5.20 -15.10
N PHE A 73 -22.04 -5.41 -14.15
CA PHE A 73 -22.38 -5.85 -12.79
C PHE A 73 -22.80 -4.69 -11.88
N GLY A 74 -22.77 -3.49 -12.39
CA GLY A 74 -23.55 -2.28 -12.18
C GLY A 74 -23.24 -1.51 -10.92
N ASP A 75 -23.79 -1.85 -9.81
CA ASP A 75 -23.80 -1.06 -8.60
C ASP A 75 -22.77 -1.56 -7.57
N ASP A 76 -22.50 -0.72 -6.58
CA ASP A 76 -21.59 -1.04 -5.50
C ASP A 76 -22.00 -2.31 -4.73
N GLY A 77 -23.30 -2.59 -4.61
CA GLY A 77 -23.80 -3.78 -3.92
C GLY A 77 -23.44 -5.07 -4.63
N SER A 78 -23.54 -5.08 -5.95
CA SER A 78 -23.14 -6.23 -6.77
C SER A 78 -21.62 -6.45 -6.70
N ILE A 79 -20.84 -5.37 -6.75
CA ILE A 79 -19.38 -5.42 -6.62
C ILE A 79 -18.99 -5.91 -5.22
N GLU A 80 -19.62 -5.37 -4.17
CA GLU A 80 -19.41 -5.81 -2.80
C GLU A 80 -19.66 -7.32 -2.65
N THR A 81 -20.76 -7.83 -3.23
CA THR A 81 -21.08 -9.25 -3.20
C THR A 81 -19.97 -10.09 -3.83
N VAL A 82 -19.48 -9.70 -5.00
CA VAL A 82 -18.37 -10.40 -5.68
C VAL A 82 -17.11 -10.39 -4.83
N ILE A 83 -16.78 -9.27 -4.20
CA ILE A 83 -15.59 -9.15 -3.34
C ILE A 83 -15.74 -10.05 -2.11
N ARG A 84 -16.89 -10.04 -1.46
CA ARG A 84 -17.13 -10.82 -0.23
C ARG A 84 -17.17 -12.32 -0.48
N GLU A 85 -17.84 -12.74 -1.55
CA GLU A 85 -18.03 -14.15 -1.87
C GLU A 85 -16.88 -14.73 -2.72
N GLY A 86 -16.19 -13.86 -3.44
CA GLY A 86 -15.17 -14.27 -4.41
C GLY A 86 -15.78 -14.92 -5.64
N VAL A 87 -14.92 -15.45 -6.49
CA VAL A 87 -15.29 -16.24 -7.66
C VAL A 87 -14.50 -17.54 -7.61
N PHE A 88 -15.21 -18.64 -7.50
CA PHE A 88 -14.58 -19.96 -7.33
C PHE A 88 -13.50 -20.22 -8.38
N GLY A 89 -12.32 -20.62 -7.93
CA GLY A 89 -11.16 -20.89 -8.77
C GLY A 89 -10.49 -19.68 -9.44
N LYS A 90 -11.00 -18.46 -9.20
CA LYS A 90 -10.52 -17.25 -9.86
C LYS A 90 -10.16 -16.13 -8.89
N MET A 91 -11.06 -15.78 -8.01
CA MET A 91 -10.88 -14.68 -7.06
C MET A 91 -11.21 -15.14 -5.65
N PRO A 92 -10.30 -15.01 -4.68
CA PRO A 92 -10.58 -15.37 -3.30
C PRO A 92 -11.62 -14.43 -2.67
N ALA A 93 -12.42 -14.97 -1.77
CA ALA A 93 -13.39 -14.20 -1.00
C ALA A 93 -12.72 -13.24 -0.02
N ARG A 94 -13.32 -12.08 0.21
CA ARG A 94 -12.92 -11.08 1.20
C ARG A 94 -14.09 -10.72 2.12
N ASN A 95 -14.46 -11.68 2.93
CA ASN A 95 -15.53 -11.49 3.92
C ASN A 95 -15.01 -10.91 5.25
N ASP A 96 -13.70 -10.76 5.38
CA ASP A 96 -12.99 -10.19 6.53
C ASP A 96 -13.00 -8.65 6.57
N LEU A 97 -13.30 -7.98 5.45
CA LEU A 97 -13.38 -6.53 5.39
C LEU A 97 -14.57 -5.99 6.20
N THR A 98 -14.30 -5.03 7.06
CA THR A 98 -15.36 -4.28 7.75
C THR A 98 -16.21 -3.49 6.75
N ARG A 99 -17.36 -3.01 7.20
CA ARG A 99 -18.25 -2.20 6.36
C ARG A 99 -17.58 -0.89 5.91
N GLU A 100 -16.76 -0.29 6.77
CA GLU A 100 -16.04 0.94 6.47
C GLU A 100 -14.93 0.71 5.46
N GLU A 101 -14.15 -0.36 5.63
CA GLU A 101 -13.11 -0.76 4.70
C GLU A 101 -13.68 -1.08 3.32
N MET A 102 -14.79 -1.82 3.27
CA MET A 102 -15.47 -2.12 2.02
C MET A 102 -15.95 -0.84 1.32
N ARG A 103 -16.53 0.10 2.07
CA ARG A 103 -16.97 1.39 1.50
C ARG A 103 -15.79 2.19 0.94
N ALA A 104 -14.66 2.24 1.65
CA ALA A 104 -13.45 2.89 1.19
C ALA A 104 -12.91 2.21 -0.09
N LEU A 105 -12.86 0.89 -0.10
CA LEU A 105 -12.41 0.12 -1.26
C LEU A 105 -13.29 0.37 -2.49
N LEU A 106 -14.61 0.33 -2.33
CA LEU A 106 -15.55 0.62 -3.43
C LEU A 106 -15.37 2.05 -3.97
N GLY A 107 -15.09 3.02 -3.08
CA GLY A 107 -14.75 4.39 -3.46
C GLY A 107 -13.52 4.45 -4.34
N TYR A 108 -12.47 3.74 -3.98
CA TYR A 108 -11.23 3.67 -4.76
C TYR A 108 -11.44 2.96 -6.11
N LEU A 109 -12.17 1.85 -6.12
CA LEU A 109 -12.49 1.13 -7.36
C LEU A 109 -13.25 2.01 -8.37
N ARG A 110 -14.12 2.91 -7.90
CA ARG A 110 -14.76 3.89 -8.78
C ARG A 110 -13.75 4.86 -9.41
N GLN A 111 -12.71 5.23 -8.71
CA GLN A 111 -11.65 6.09 -9.26
C GLN A 111 -10.82 5.38 -10.33
N LEU A 112 -10.56 4.08 -10.17
CA LEU A 112 -9.86 3.29 -11.19
C LEU A 112 -10.62 3.21 -12.52
N ARG A 113 -11.92 3.33 -12.48
CA ARG A 113 -12.78 3.31 -13.67
C ARG A 113 -12.75 4.60 -14.50
N GLY A 114 -12.27 5.69 -13.96
CA GLY A 114 -12.28 7.02 -14.60
C GLY A 114 -13.65 7.66 -14.58
#